data_11db17331f629d6b2c83aef0139d36be
#
_entry.id   11db17331f629d6b2c83aef0139d36be
#
_cell.length_a   1.000
_cell.length_b   1.000
_cell.length_c   1.000
_cell.angle_alpha   90.00
_cell.angle_beta   90.00
_cell.angle_gamma   90.00
#
_symmetry.space_group_name_H-M   'P 1'
#
loop_
_entity.id
_entity.type
_entity.pdbx_description
1 polymer ?
#
loop_
_entity_poly.entity_id
_entity_poly.type
_entity_poly.pdbx_seq_one_letter_code
_entity_poly.pdbx_strand_id
1 'polypeptide(L)'
;IRLSLVGSEMCIRDSPETTTGGNALKFYSSVRIDIRRAAQLKDGEDIIGNRVKVKVVKNKVAPPFRKAEFDIMYGEGISKVGEIIDLGVDLNILKKSGSWFSYGETKLGQGRDAIKALILDNPELMEELERKIKNALATPSGQTDMLQE
;
A
#
# COMPACT_ATOMS: atom_id res chain seq x y z
N ILE A 1 10.54 28.77 -23.00
CA ILE A 1 10.70 27.32 -23.14
C ILE A 1 11.69 26.85 -22.09
N ARG A 2 11.19 26.54 -20.90
CA ARG A 2 11.97 25.95 -19.79
C ARG A 2 11.18 24.78 -19.19
N LEU A 3 11.00 23.72 -19.96
CA LEU A 3 10.15 22.60 -19.53
C LEU A 3 10.83 21.23 -19.54
N SER A 4 12.13 21.13 -19.80
CA SER A 4 12.77 19.80 -19.95
C SER A 4 13.77 19.41 -18.86
N LEU A 5 14.05 20.24 -17.86
CA LEU A 5 15.09 19.98 -16.86
C LEU A 5 14.59 19.57 -15.47
N VAL A 6 13.28 19.67 -15.20
CA VAL A 6 12.72 19.37 -13.88
C VAL A 6 12.59 17.87 -13.63
N GLY A 7 12.50 17.04 -14.67
CA GLY A 7 12.35 15.60 -14.54
C GLY A 7 13.63 14.82 -14.18
N SER A 8 14.80 15.32 -14.51
CA SER A 8 16.06 14.58 -14.28
C SER A 8 16.64 14.80 -12.88
N GLU A 9 16.49 15.97 -12.31
CA GLU A 9 17.00 16.26 -10.96
C GLU A 9 16.17 15.60 -9.87
N MET A 10 14.88 15.42 -10.08
CA MET A 10 14.01 14.74 -9.13
C MET A 10 14.34 13.24 -9.00
N CYS A 11 14.82 12.60 -10.07
CA CYS A 11 15.28 11.21 -10.02
C CYS A 11 16.61 11.02 -9.28
N ILE A 12 17.46 12.02 -9.23
CA ILE A 12 18.78 11.96 -8.58
C ILE A 12 18.65 12.17 -7.07
N ARG A 13 17.69 12.99 -6.61
CA ARG A 13 17.46 13.26 -5.20
C ARG A 13 16.62 12.21 -4.47
N ASP A 14 15.83 11.43 -5.20
CA ASP A 14 14.90 10.45 -4.61
C ASP A 14 15.55 9.12 -4.18
N SER A 15 16.79 8.87 -4.57
CA SER A 15 17.57 7.69 -4.17
C SER A 15 19.03 8.07 -4.00
N PRO A 16 19.44 8.53 -2.81
CA PRO A 16 20.84 8.82 -2.50
C PRO A 16 21.70 7.55 -2.48
N GLU A 17 21.09 6.39 -2.43
CA GLU A 17 21.76 5.10 -2.38
C GLU A 17 22.18 4.63 -3.78
N THR A 18 23.44 4.24 -3.92
CA THR A 18 23.99 3.68 -5.14
C THR A 18 24.24 2.20 -4.95
N THR A 19 23.80 1.38 -5.91
CA THR A 19 24.04 -0.07 -5.88
C THR A 19 25.52 -0.36 -6.09
N THR A 20 26.02 -1.42 -5.46
CA THR A 20 27.35 -1.96 -5.71
C THR A 20 27.48 -2.30 -7.20
N GLY A 21 28.55 -1.84 -7.89
CA GLY A 21 28.70 -2.02 -9.33
C GLY A 21 28.31 -0.79 -10.17
N GLY A 22 28.00 0.34 -9.54
CA GLY A 22 27.78 1.63 -10.20
C GLY A 22 26.41 1.75 -10.90
N ASN A 23 26.35 2.61 -11.92
CA ASN A 23 25.09 2.97 -12.56
C ASN A 23 24.57 1.94 -13.58
N ALA A 24 25.32 0.92 -13.93
CA ALA A 24 24.95 -0.05 -14.95
C ALA A 24 23.60 -0.74 -14.65
N LEU A 25 23.40 -1.22 -13.43
CA LEU A 25 22.15 -1.86 -13.00
C LEU A 25 20.94 -0.93 -13.12
N LYS A 26 21.12 0.36 -12.86
CA LYS A 26 20.03 1.36 -13.01
C LYS A 26 19.53 1.47 -14.44
N PHE A 27 20.41 1.30 -15.43
CA PHE A 27 20.05 1.36 -16.85
C PHE A 27 19.48 0.04 -17.37
N TYR A 28 20.10 -1.09 -17.04
CA TYR A 28 19.71 -2.40 -17.53
C TYR A 28 18.45 -2.97 -16.89
N SER A 29 18.16 -2.65 -15.62
CA SER A 29 16.96 -3.15 -14.94
C SER A 29 15.67 -2.72 -15.64
N SER A 30 14.74 -3.65 -15.81
CA SER A 30 13.39 -3.36 -16.33
C SER A 30 12.48 -2.76 -15.26
N VAL A 31 12.63 -3.21 -14.03
CA VAL A 31 11.89 -2.72 -12.86
C VAL A 31 12.88 -2.38 -11.75
N ARG A 32 12.65 -1.27 -11.08
CA ARG A 32 13.40 -0.87 -9.88
C ARG A 32 12.41 -0.49 -8.78
N ILE A 33 12.57 -1.12 -7.65
CA ILE A 33 11.69 -0.97 -6.48
C ILE A 33 12.54 -0.48 -5.31
N ASP A 34 12.11 0.56 -4.64
CA ASP A 34 12.66 1.05 -3.36
C ASP A 34 11.77 0.54 -2.23
N ILE A 35 12.35 -0.18 -1.28
CA ILE A 35 11.67 -0.75 -0.13
C ILE A 35 12.29 -0.19 1.13
N ARG A 36 11.46 0.46 1.97
CA ARG A 36 11.92 1.07 3.23
C ARG A 36 11.01 0.70 4.39
N ARG A 37 11.62 0.48 5.55
CA ARG A 37 10.88 0.34 6.78
C ARG A 37 10.35 1.71 7.20
N ALA A 38 9.02 1.81 7.37
CA ALA A 38 8.35 3.03 7.81
C ALA A 38 8.20 3.09 9.33
N ALA A 39 7.80 1.98 9.96
CA ALA A 39 7.59 1.88 11.40
C ALA A 39 7.80 0.44 11.87
N GLN A 40 7.98 0.28 13.17
CA GLN A 40 7.94 -1.02 13.83
C GLN A 40 6.55 -1.26 14.38
N LEU A 41 6.06 -2.48 14.21
CA LEU A 41 4.82 -2.94 14.82
C LEU A 41 5.15 -3.58 16.16
N LYS A 42 4.50 -3.11 17.22
CA LYS A 42 4.70 -3.58 18.57
C LYS A 42 3.39 -4.09 19.16
N ASP A 43 3.48 -5.16 19.92
CA ASP A 43 2.43 -5.62 20.80
C ASP A 43 2.96 -5.57 22.23
N GLY A 44 2.51 -4.55 22.98
CA GLY A 44 3.12 -4.21 24.27
C GLY A 44 4.58 -3.77 24.12
N GLU A 45 5.51 -4.54 24.69
CA GLU A 45 6.96 -4.29 24.60
C GLU A 45 7.63 -5.06 23.44
N ASP A 46 6.98 -6.10 22.94
CA ASP A 46 7.53 -6.96 21.89
C ASP A 46 7.35 -6.38 20.49
N ILE A 47 8.39 -6.53 19.67
CA ILE A 47 8.36 -6.12 18.27
C ILE A 47 7.90 -7.33 17.45
N ILE A 48 6.67 -7.27 16.94
CA ILE A 48 6.02 -8.36 16.21
C ILE A 48 6.16 -8.23 14.68
N GLY A 49 6.56 -7.06 14.19
CA GLY A 49 6.70 -6.87 12.74
C GLY A 49 7.16 -5.47 12.36
N ASN A 50 7.14 -5.20 11.08
CA ASN A 50 7.49 -3.90 10.51
C ASN A 50 6.44 -3.45 9.50
N ARG A 51 6.11 -2.16 9.52
CA ARG A 51 5.39 -1.51 8.44
C ARG A 51 6.39 -1.08 7.37
N VAL A 52 6.14 -1.44 6.14
CA VAL A 52 7.04 -1.25 5.01
C VAL A 52 6.37 -0.38 3.95
N LYS A 53 7.13 0.58 3.42
CA LYS A 53 6.76 1.39 2.26
C LYS A 53 7.53 0.91 1.06
N VAL A 54 6.81 0.65 -0.02
CA VAL A 54 7.36 0.24 -1.31
C VAL A 54 7.02 1.29 -2.35
N LYS A 55 8.04 1.72 -3.12
CA LYS A 55 7.88 2.66 -4.23
C LYS A 55 8.48 2.05 -5.49
N VAL A 56 7.70 1.98 -6.55
CA VAL A 56 8.20 1.60 -7.88
C VAL A 56 8.88 2.81 -8.49
N VAL A 57 10.21 2.83 -8.51
CA VAL A 57 11.02 3.96 -8.99
C VAL A 57 11.16 3.95 -10.51
N LYS A 58 11.27 2.76 -11.11
CA LYS A 58 11.37 2.57 -12.55
C LYS A 58 10.56 1.35 -12.96
N ASN A 59 9.81 1.48 -14.02
CA ASN A 59 9.10 0.36 -14.64
C ASN A 59 9.01 0.58 -16.14
N LYS A 60 9.51 -0.39 -16.93
CA LYS A 60 9.47 -0.34 -18.39
C LYS A 60 8.24 -1.04 -18.99
N VAL A 61 7.51 -1.83 -18.19
CA VAL A 61 6.40 -2.66 -18.65
C VAL A 61 5.01 -2.15 -18.19
N ALA A 62 4.98 -1.21 -17.23
CA ALA A 62 3.75 -0.63 -16.70
C ALA A 62 4.03 0.79 -16.17
N PRO A 63 3.00 1.61 -15.87
CA PRO A 63 3.20 2.95 -15.30
C PRO A 63 4.03 2.90 -14.00
N PRO A 64 5.13 3.67 -13.92
CA PRO A 64 5.98 3.73 -12.73
C PRO A 64 5.35 4.61 -11.64
N PHE A 65 6.10 4.80 -10.52
CA PHE A 65 5.79 5.70 -9.40
C PHE A 65 4.61 5.29 -8.53
N ARG A 66 4.13 4.05 -8.66
CA ARG A 66 3.15 3.50 -7.72
C ARG A 66 3.79 3.25 -6.36
N LYS A 67 3.02 3.47 -5.31
CA LYS A 67 3.42 3.25 -3.92
C LYS A 67 2.47 2.23 -3.30
N ALA A 68 3.01 1.40 -2.40
CA ALA A 68 2.23 0.50 -1.57
C ALA A 68 2.80 0.51 -0.14
N GLU A 69 1.93 0.38 0.83
CA GLU A 69 2.31 0.21 2.25
C GLU A 69 1.63 -1.04 2.78
N PHE A 70 2.39 -1.88 3.48
CA PHE A 70 1.87 -3.10 4.09
C PHE A 70 2.68 -3.50 5.31
N ASP A 71 2.08 -4.35 6.14
CA ASP A 71 2.70 -4.86 7.34
C ASP A 71 3.35 -6.22 7.07
N ILE A 72 4.60 -6.39 7.51
CA ILE A 72 5.31 -7.66 7.51
C ILE A 72 5.40 -8.14 8.95
N MET A 73 4.75 -9.24 9.26
CA MET A 73 4.77 -9.90 10.56
C MET A 73 5.91 -10.91 10.62
N TYR A 74 6.61 -10.97 11.74
CA TYR A 74 7.69 -11.93 11.91
C TYR A 74 7.14 -13.36 12.00
N GLY A 75 7.71 -14.26 11.20
CA GLY A 75 7.28 -15.67 11.13
C GLY A 75 6.09 -15.94 10.20
N GLU A 76 5.24 -14.95 9.93
CA GLU A 76 4.03 -15.09 9.10
C GLU A 76 4.19 -14.47 7.70
N GLY A 77 5.02 -13.41 7.59
CA GLY A 77 5.20 -12.67 6.35
C GLY A 77 4.22 -11.50 6.19
N ILE A 78 3.75 -11.25 4.97
CA ILE A 78 2.84 -10.13 4.67
C ILE A 78 1.47 -10.38 5.27
N SER A 79 0.99 -9.44 6.09
CA SER A 79 -0.33 -9.50 6.73
C SER A 79 -1.44 -9.16 5.73
N LYS A 80 -2.01 -10.19 5.09
CA LYS A 80 -3.14 -10.01 4.15
C LYS A 80 -4.34 -9.32 4.79
N VAL A 81 -4.65 -9.66 6.02
CA VAL A 81 -5.80 -9.08 6.74
C VAL A 81 -5.57 -7.59 7.01
N GLY A 82 -4.34 -7.22 7.40
CA GLY A 82 -3.97 -5.82 7.57
C GLY A 82 -4.13 -5.02 6.28
N GLU A 83 -3.72 -5.60 5.15
CA GLU A 83 -3.86 -4.98 3.82
C GLU A 83 -5.33 -4.83 3.40
N ILE A 84 -6.17 -5.84 3.63
CA ILE A 84 -7.62 -5.78 3.36
C ILE A 84 -8.28 -4.65 4.14
N ILE A 85 -7.90 -4.45 5.41
CA ILE A 85 -8.44 -3.37 6.23
C ILE A 85 -8.00 -2.00 5.69
N ASP A 86 -6.70 -1.82 5.42
CA ASP A 86 -6.16 -0.55 4.96
C ASP A 86 -6.73 -0.17 3.59
N LEU A 87 -6.70 -1.08 2.62
CA LEU A 87 -7.28 -0.87 1.29
C LEU A 87 -8.81 -0.72 1.34
N GLY A 88 -9.48 -1.47 2.22
CA GLY A 88 -10.91 -1.35 2.42
C GLY A 88 -11.34 0.02 2.91
N VAL A 89 -10.54 0.66 3.76
CA VAL A 89 -10.77 2.04 4.22
C VAL A 89 -10.43 3.03 3.10
N ASP A 90 -9.31 2.87 2.41
CA ASP A 90 -8.87 3.77 1.32
C ASP A 90 -9.86 3.79 0.16
N LEU A 91 -10.47 2.64 -0.15
CA LEU A 91 -11.49 2.50 -1.20
C LEU A 91 -12.92 2.77 -0.71
N ASN A 92 -13.10 3.23 0.55
CA ASN A 92 -14.41 3.48 1.16
C ASN A 92 -15.35 2.26 1.21
N ILE A 93 -14.82 1.05 1.09
CA ILE A 93 -15.55 -0.21 1.29
C ILE A 93 -15.83 -0.41 2.77
N LEU A 94 -14.82 -0.13 3.61
CA LEU A 94 -14.91 -0.07 5.06
C LEU A 94 -14.99 1.39 5.50
N LYS A 95 -16.01 1.74 6.28
CA LYS A 95 -16.11 3.07 6.88
C LYS A 95 -15.42 3.09 8.22
N LYS A 96 -14.51 4.04 8.40
CA LYS A 96 -13.83 4.30 9.67
C LYS A 96 -14.37 5.58 10.30
N SER A 97 -14.91 5.47 11.52
CA SER A 97 -15.36 6.60 12.32
C SER A 97 -14.66 6.61 13.67
N GLY A 98 -13.61 7.42 13.79
CA GLY A 98 -12.71 7.40 14.93
C GLY A 98 -11.98 6.05 15.03
N SER A 99 -12.21 5.32 16.14
CA SER A 99 -11.69 3.97 16.34
C SER A 99 -12.63 2.85 15.89
N TRP A 100 -13.84 3.18 15.45
CA TRP A 100 -14.84 2.22 15.01
C TRP A 100 -14.78 1.99 13.51
N PHE A 101 -14.96 0.73 13.13
CA PHE A 101 -15.05 0.33 11.73
C PHE A 101 -16.39 -0.32 11.46
N SER A 102 -16.95 -0.02 10.30
CA SER A 102 -18.21 -0.60 9.85
C SER A 102 -18.14 -1.02 8.39
N TYR A 103 -18.90 -2.05 8.07
CA TYR A 103 -19.07 -2.55 6.71
C TYR A 103 -20.56 -2.48 6.35
N GLY A 104 -20.89 -1.63 5.39
CA GLY A 104 -22.28 -1.28 5.12
C GLY A 104 -22.95 -0.66 6.35
N GLU A 105 -23.98 -1.32 6.89
CA GLU A 105 -24.70 -0.91 8.11
C GLU A 105 -24.20 -1.66 9.36
N THR A 106 -23.38 -2.70 9.19
CA THR A 106 -22.90 -3.54 10.29
C THR A 106 -21.64 -2.95 10.91
N LYS A 107 -21.64 -2.77 12.22
CA LYS A 107 -20.43 -2.40 12.98
C LYS A 107 -19.57 -3.66 13.17
N LEU A 108 -18.32 -3.61 12.72
CA LEU A 108 -17.38 -4.73 12.82
C LEU A 108 -16.67 -4.75 14.17
N GLY A 109 -16.28 -3.59 14.69
CA GLY A 109 -15.58 -3.53 15.98
C GLY A 109 -14.84 -2.23 16.19
N GLN A 110 -14.22 -2.13 17.37
CA GLN A 110 -13.40 -1.00 17.78
C GLN A 110 -11.93 -1.39 17.78
N GLY A 111 -11.12 -0.66 17.06
CA GLY A 111 -9.67 -0.89 16.94
C GLY A 111 -9.31 -1.85 15.80
N ARG A 112 -8.07 -1.68 15.30
CA ARG A 112 -7.56 -2.45 14.16
C ARG A 112 -7.38 -3.92 14.49
N ASP A 113 -6.94 -4.24 15.70
CA ASP A 113 -6.63 -5.61 16.10
C ASP A 113 -7.90 -6.44 16.31
N ALA A 114 -8.96 -5.84 16.87
CA ALA A 114 -10.26 -6.50 17.00
C ALA A 114 -10.84 -6.87 15.63
N ILE A 115 -10.66 -6.02 14.63
CA ILE A 115 -11.13 -6.30 13.27
C ILE A 115 -10.26 -7.33 12.57
N LYS A 116 -8.95 -7.31 12.79
CA LYS A 116 -8.07 -8.38 12.30
C LYS A 116 -8.54 -9.74 12.80
N ALA A 117 -8.81 -9.88 14.11
CA ALA A 117 -9.31 -11.10 14.70
C ALA A 117 -10.67 -11.49 14.10
N LEU A 118 -11.60 -10.55 13.98
CA LEU A 118 -12.93 -10.80 13.41
C LEU A 118 -12.86 -11.29 11.95
N ILE A 119 -12.01 -10.70 11.13
CA ILE A 119 -11.85 -11.09 9.71
C ILE A 119 -11.17 -12.47 9.62
N LEU A 120 -10.21 -12.78 10.52
CA LEU A 120 -9.57 -14.09 10.58
C LEU A 120 -10.56 -15.18 10.98
N ASP A 121 -11.47 -14.90 11.90
CA ASP A 121 -12.51 -15.83 12.34
C ASP A 121 -13.63 -16.02 11.29
N ASN A 122 -13.74 -15.11 10.33
CA ASN A 122 -14.78 -15.12 9.29
C ASN A 122 -14.17 -15.14 7.88
N PRO A 123 -13.79 -16.31 7.37
CA PRO A 123 -13.18 -16.43 6.04
C PRO A 123 -14.09 -15.95 4.90
N GLU A 124 -15.41 -16.12 5.02
CA GLU A 124 -16.39 -15.66 4.04
C GLU A 124 -16.37 -14.12 3.90
N LEU A 125 -16.30 -13.42 5.02
CA LEU A 125 -16.19 -11.96 5.04
C LEU A 125 -14.86 -11.51 4.42
N MET A 126 -13.77 -12.22 4.71
CA MET A 126 -12.45 -11.96 4.15
C MET A 126 -12.46 -12.06 2.61
N GLU A 127 -13.03 -13.14 2.07
CA GLU A 127 -13.13 -13.37 0.62
C GLU A 127 -14.04 -12.32 -0.06
N GLU A 128 -15.14 -11.95 0.58
CA GLU A 128 -16.04 -10.92 0.07
C GLU A 128 -15.34 -9.55 -0.03
N LEU A 129 -14.64 -9.15 1.02
CA LEU A 129 -13.86 -7.91 1.07
C LEU A 129 -12.75 -7.92 0.01
N GLU A 130 -11.99 -9.02 -0.09
CA GLU A 130 -10.93 -9.17 -1.08
C GLU A 130 -11.47 -9.05 -2.51
N ARG A 131 -12.61 -9.68 -2.81
CA ARG A 131 -13.26 -9.59 -4.11
C ARG A 131 -13.70 -8.15 -4.43
N LYS A 132 -14.29 -7.45 -3.46
CA LYS A 132 -14.71 -6.05 -3.65
C LYS A 132 -13.51 -5.12 -3.87
N ILE A 133 -12.44 -5.31 -3.09
CA ILE A 133 -11.20 -4.54 -3.25
C ILE A 133 -10.58 -4.78 -4.64
N LYS A 134 -10.47 -6.04 -5.07
CA LYS A 134 -9.95 -6.38 -6.40
C LYS A 134 -10.78 -5.75 -7.51
N ASN A 135 -12.10 -5.81 -7.42
CA ASN A 135 -12.99 -5.18 -8.39
C ASN A 135 -12.83 -3.64 -8.43
N ALA A 136 -12.73 -3.01 -7.25
CA ALA A 136 -12.52 -1.57 -7.17
C ALA A 136 -11.15 -1.14 -7.74
N LEU A 137 -10.10 -1.95 -7.53
CA LEU A 137 -8.77 -1.69 -8.10
C LEU A 137 -8.69 -1.98 -9.59
N ALA A 138 -9.48 -2.95 -10.11
CA ALA A 138 -9.54 -3.28 -11.53
C ALA A 138 -10.30 -2.23 -12.35
N THR A 139 -11.24 -1.52 -11.72
CA THR A 139 -11.92 -0.38 -12.34
C THR A 139 -10.96 0.81 -12.28
N PRO A 140 -10.44 1.33 -13.41
CA PRO A 140 -9.57 2.49 -13.37
C PRO A 140 -10.36 3.69 -12.86
N SER A 141 -10.16 4.04 -11.58
CA SER A 141 -10.61 5.29 -10.97
C SER A 141 -9.78 6.45 -11.53
N GLY A 142 -10.06 6.83 -12.76
CA GLY A 142 -9.36 7.86 -13.51
C GLY A 142 -10.27 8.68 -14.41
N GLN A 143 -11.54 8.88 -14.02
CA GLN A 143 -12.44 9.77 -14.75
C GLN A 143 -13.57 10.31 -13.85
N THR A 144 -13.22 11.05 -12.81
CA THR A 144 -14.28 11.79 -12.10
C THR A 144 -13.79 13.15 -11.55
N ASP A 145 -12.84 13.80 -12.21
CA ASP A 145 -12.50 15.19 -11.87
C ASP A 145 -12.14 16.03 -13.09
N MET A 146 -12.94 15.98 -14.15
CA MET A 146 -12.88 16.99 -15.22
C MET A 146 -14.25 17.23 -15.88
N LEU A 147 -15.30 17.43 -15.14
CA LEU A 147 -16.54 18.04 -15.63
C LEU A 147 -17.29 18.67 -14.45
N GLN A 148 -16.75 19.74 -13.87
CA GLN A 148 -17.53 20.81 -13.25
C GLN A 148 -16.77 22.10 -13.40
N GLU A 149 -17.06 22.75 -14.44
CA GLU A 149 -17.17 24.19 -14.51
C GLU A 149 -18.57 24.54 -14.94
#